data_3217b41e717f273765806f30c8b2dcca
#
_entry.id   3217b41e717f273765806f30c8b2dcca
#
_cell.length_a   1.000
_cell.length_b   1.000
_cell.length_c   1.000
_cell.angle_alpha   90.00
_cell.angle_beta   90.00
_cell.angle_gamma   90.00
#
_symmetry.space_group_name_H-M   'P 1'
#
loop_
_entity.id
_entity.type
_entity.pdbx_description
1 polymer ?
#
loop_
_entity_poly.entity_id
_entity_poly.type
_entity_poly.pdbx_seq_one_letter_code
_entity_poly.pdbx_strand_id
1 'polypeptide(L)'
;MNSLNLDILSSSPIYTQLAIDMHCHSTRSDGTFSPSEVVQKAHEKGVKVLSLSDHDTVLGILEARQTAESLGMTLIQGVEISCRHRVMGGYSKKPAQNEKVIHVLGYGFSDIETMHSKLAAIQANRETRGYAMCERVASTFKRPMDEIWQAVLVQAKGNPQAVGRTHIAKVMADQGLVSDVQKAFTGYLADHKPCYVALDGLSLKDCINLIHECGGKASLAHATRYNLTANKVRKLIADFASSGGDAVELPASNEPTSTRHMVDRVIKEHELKVSIGSDFHGSTMPWRVLGGVPKLHEGQVGIWETLV
;
A
#
# COMPACT_ATOMS: atom_id res chain seq x y z
N MET A 1 12.06 28.48 1.99
CA MET A 1 11.73 27.73 3.21
C MET A 1 10.41 28.27 3.72
N ASN A 2 9.30 27.73 3.25
CA ASN A 2 7.99 28.07 3.80
C ASN A 2 7.74 27.09 4.94
N SER A 3 7.77 27.60 6.17
CA SER A 3 7.28 26.89 7.34
C SER A 3 5.84 26.47 7.05
N LEU A 4 5.60 25.17 6.99
CA LEU A 4 4.26 24.59 6.98
C LEU A 4 3.46 25.25 8.12
N ASN A 5 2.32 25.80 7.79
CA ASN A 5 1.46 26.49 8.75
C ASN A 5 0.76 25.43 9.61
N LEU A 6 1.47 24.97 10.64
CA LEU A 6 1.11 23.90 11.56
C LEU A 6 -0.05 24.24 12.49
N ASP A 7 -0.38 25.54 12.59
CA ASP A 7 -1.54 25.99 13.36
C ASP A 7 -2.86 25.40 12.83
N ILE A 8 -2.85 24.87 11.61
CA ILE A 8 -4.02 24.20 11.00
C ILE A 8 -4.24 22.80 11.60
N LEU A 9 -3.18 22.10 12.04
CA LEU A 9 -3.28 20.73 12.57
C LEU A 9 -3.48 20.67 14.08
N SER A 10 -3.10 21.71 14.83
CA SER A 10 -3.06 21.67 16.29
C SER A 10 -4.18 22.42 17.03
N SER A 11 -4.98 23.25 16.36
CA SER A 11 -5.85 24.21 17.06
C SER A 11 -7.36 24.10 16.84
N SER A 12 -7.85 23.05 16.15
CA SER A 12 -9.30 22.92 15.99
C SER A 12 -9.81 21.49 16.16
N PRO A 13 -10.76 21.25 17.07
CA PRO A 13 -11.48 19.97 17.18
C PRO A 13 -12.35 19.62 15.98
N ILE A 14 -12.35 20.47 14.93
CA ILE A 14 -13.23 20.42 13.77
C ILE A 14 -12.54 19.82 12.52
N TYR A 15 -11.23 19.53 12.56
CA TYR A 15 -10.63 18.74 11.49
C TYR A 15 -11.13 17.31 11.61
N THR A 16 -12.29 17.09 11.01
CA THR A 16 -12.82 15.76 10.81
C THR A 16 -11.75 14.94 10.10
N GLN A 17 -11.54 13.71 10.53
CA GLN A 17 -10.65 12.70 9.94
C GLN A 17 -10.81 12.53 8.42
N LEU A 18 -11.89 13.02 7.83
CA LEU A 18 -12.14 13.14 6.39
C LEU A 18 -11.15 14.07 5.65
N ALA A 19 -10.43 14.92 6.38
CA ALA A 19 -9.44 15.82 5.78
C ALA A 19 -8.09 15.16 5.49
N ILE A 20 -7.84 13.93 5.92
CA ILE A 20 -6.55 13.23 5.83
C ILE A 20 -6.73 11.89 5.13
N ASP A 21 -5.90 11.60 4.13
CA ASP A 21 -5.80 10.28 3.50
C ASP A 21 -4.32 9.96 3.23
N MET A 22 -3.79 8.98 3.96
CA MET A 22 -2.37 8.67 3.95
C MET A 22 -2.01 7.49 3.06
N HIS A 23 -2.97 6.92 2.28
CA HIS A 23 -2.72 5.74 1.47
C HIS A 23 -3.56 5.76 0.19
N CYS A 24 -2.91 6.07 -0.92
CA CYS A 24 -3.53 6.02 -2.25
C CYS A 24 -2.48 5.77 -3.34
N HIS A 25 -2.94 5.28 -4.50
CA HIS A 25 -2.10 4.85 -5.61
C HIS A 25 -2.44 5.60 -6.90
N SER A 26 -1.39 5.80 -7.72
CA SER A 26 -1.49 6.38 -9.05
C SER A 26 -1.06 5.41 -10.15
N THR A 27 -1.06 5.90 -11.40
CA THR A 27 -0.51 5.17 -12.55
C THR A 27 1.01 4.97 -12.50
N ARG A 28 1.68 5.45 -11.46
CA ARG A 28 3.10 5.14 -11.23
C ARG A 28 3.27 3.74 -10.64
N SER A 29 2.18 3.17 -10.07
CA SER A 29 2.09 1.76 -9.69
C SER A 29 0.86 1.10 -10.32
N ASP A 30 -0.19 0.79 -9.58
CA ASP A 30 -1.36 0.06 -10.06
C ASP A 30 -2.70 0.80 -9.87
N GLY A 31 -2.64 2.10 -9.60
CA GLY A 31 -3.79 2.98 -9.69
C GLY A 31 -4.16 3.31 -11.13
N THR A 32 -5.37 3.81 -11.35
CA THR A 32 -5.88 4.12 -12.71
C THR A 32 -5.81 5.59 -13.09
N PHE A 33 -5.46 6.47 -12.16
CA PHE A 33 -5.34 7.91 -12.35
C PHE A 33 -3.88 8.37 -12.20
N SER A 34 -3.48 9.40 -12.95
CA SER A 34 -2.17 10.04 -12.79
C SER A 34 -2.01 10.63 -11.37
N PRO A 35 -0.78 10.88 -10.91
CA PRO A 35 -0.56 11.55 -9.62
C PRO A 35 -1.35 12.85 -9.48
N SER A 36 -1.38 13.68 -10.51
CA SER A 36 -2.17 14.93 -10.54
C SER A 36 -3.66 14.68 -10.40
N GLU A 37 -4.21 13.72 -11.15
CA GLU A 37 -5.65 13.37 -11.08
C GLU A 37 -6.03 12.81 -9.70
N VAL A 38 -5.18 12.02 -9.05
CA VAL A 38 -5.41 11.54 -7.69
C VAL A 38 -5.53 12.71 -6.71
N VAL A 39 -4.61 13.67 -6.78
CA VAL A 39 -4.64 14.86 -5.92
C VAL A 39 -5.89 15.70 -6.17
N GLN A 40 -6.26 15.95 -7.43
CA GLN A 40 -7.47 16.69 -7.80
C GLN A 40 -8.73 16.01 -7.23
N LYS A 41 -8.83 14.69 -7.41
CA LYS A 41 -9.96 13.90 -6.89
C LYS A 41 -10.01 13.89 -5.36
N ALA A 42 -8.86 13.86 -4.69
CA ALA A 42 -8.78 13.97 -3.24
C ALA A 42 -9.28 15.35 -2.77
N HIS A 43 -8.86 16.42 -3.46
CA HIS A 43 -9.32 17.78 -3.20
C HIS A 43 -10.85 17.91 -3.36
N GLU A 44 -11.43 17.35 -4.44
CA GLU A 44 -12.88 17.32 -4.69
C GLU A 44 -13.65 16.59 -3.58
N LYS A 45 -13.02 15.63 -2.90
CA LYS A 45 -13.57 14.90 -1.74
C LYS A 45 -13.33 15.61 -0.41
N GLY A 46 -12.72 16.80 -0.42
CA GLY A 46 -12.46 17.58 0.78
C GLY A 46 -11.21 17.16 1.55
N VAL A 47 -10.38 16.27 1.01
CA VAL A 47 -9.09 15.90 1.61
C VAL A 47 -8.18 17.12 1.60
N LYS A 48 -7.50 17.38 2.72
CA LYS A 48 -6.57 18.51 2.89
C LYS A 48 -5.12 18.04 3.04
N VAL A 49 -4.94 16.86 3.61
CA VAL A 49 -3.62 16.23 3.77
C VAL A 49 -3.67 14.89 3.06
N LEU A 50 -2.82 14.71 2.06
CA LEU A 50 -2.74 13.49 1.24
C LEU A 50 -1.32 12.92 1.29
N SER A 51 -1.19 11.60 1.32
CA SER A 51 0.05 10.93 0.99
C SER A 51 -0.15 10.03 -0.22
N LEU A 52 0.57 10.32 -1.31
CA LEU A 52 0.66 9.41 -2.44
C LEU A 52 1.69 8.33 -2.11
N SER A 53 1.26 7.07 -2.10
CA SER A 53 2.03 5.93 -1.59
C SER A 53 2.11 4.79 -2.62
N ASP A 54 2.49 5.11 -3.83
CA ASP A 54 2.65 4.15 -4.93
C ASP A 54 3.53 2.95 -4.53
N HIS A 55 3.21 1.76 -5.02
CA HIS A 55 3.95 0.55 -4.74
C HIS A 55 5.39 0.61 -5.26
N ASP A 56 6.34 0.50 -4.34
CA ASP A 56 7.79 0.39 -4.57
C ASP A 56 8.38 1.50 -5.46
N THR A 57 7.70 2.66 -5.57
CA THR A 57 8.15 3.80 -6.38
C THR A 57 7.80 5.14 -5.76
N VAL A 58 8.66 6.11 -5.96
CA VAL A 58 8.48 7.52 -5.52
C VAL A 58 8.33 8.48 -6.70
N LEU A 59 8.25 7.96 -7.93
CA LEU A 59 8.25 8.76 -9.16
C LEU A 59 7.01 9.66 -9.33
N GLY A 60 5.92 9.39 -8.59
CA GLY A 60 4.71 10.21 -8.61
C GLY A 60 4.75 11.43 -7.70
N ILE A 61 5.68 11.49 -6.76
CA ILE A 61 5.68 12.47 -5.66
C ILE A 61 5.81 13.91 -6.17
N LEU A 62 6.71 14.16 -7.12
CA LEU A 62 6.95 15.52 -7.62
C LEU A 62 5.70 16.08 -8.32
N GLU A 63 5.09 15.28 -9.20
CA GLU A 63 3.87 15.66 -9.92
C GLU A 63 2.71 15.90 -8.94
N ALA A 64 2.52 14.99 -7.98
CA ALA A 64 1.49 15.12 -6.95
C ALA A 64 1.70 16.36 -6.08
N ARG A 65 2.95 16.69 -5.70
CA ARG A 65 3.30 17.86 -4.89
C ARG A 65 2.94 19.16 -5.60
N GLN A 66 3.33 19.31 -6.87
CA GLN A 66 3.02 20.49 -7.66
C GLN A 66 1.51 20.74 -7.75
N THR A 67 0.74 19.67 -7.93
CA THR A 67 -0.73 19.77 -7.98
C THR A 67 -1.31 20.11 -6.61
N ALA A 68 -0.83 19.47 -5.53
CA ALA A 68 -1.30 19.74 -4.17
C ALA A 68 -1.04 21.21 -3.76
N GLU A 69 0.14 21.73 -4.06
CA GLU A 69 0.50 23.14 -3.81
C GLU A 69 -0.45 24.10 -4.54
N SER A 70 -0.77 23.82 -5.81
CA SER A 70 -1.70 24.64 -6.59
C SER A 70 -3.14 24.65 -6.04
N LEU A 71 -3.53 23.62 -5.30
CA LEU A 71 -4.86 23.44 -4.70
C LEU A 71 -4.88 23.79 -3.21
N GLY A 72 -3.77 24.26 -2.64
CA GLY A 72 -3.66 24.57 -1.22
C GLY A 72 -3.79 23.33 -0.32
N MET A 73 -3.41 22.16 -0.82
CA MET A 73 -3.35 20.91 -0.08
C MET A 73 -1.93 20.65 0.45
N THR A 74 -1.83 19.91 1.54
CA THR A 74 -0.55 19.37 2.02
C THR A 74 -0.33 17.99 1.42
N LEU A 75 0.79 17.78 0.71
CA LEU A 75 1.25 16.48 0.31
C LEU A 75 2.39 16.00 1.22
N ILE A 76 2.19 14.87 1.88
CA ILE A 76 3.23 14.13 2.59
C ILE A 76 3.83 13.12 1.60
N GLN A 77 5.18 13.09 1.50
CA GLN A 77 5.85 12.07 0.70
C GLN A 77 5.49 10.69 1.22
N GLY A 78 5.03 9.83 0.34
CA GLY A 78 4.65 8.47 0.68
C GLY A 78 5.23 7.44 -0.30
N VAL A 79 5.33 6.22 0.17
CA VAL A 79 5.62 5.03 -0.63
C VAL A 79 5.05 3.82 0.09
N GLU A 80 4.53 2.84 -0.65
CA GLU A 80 4.17 1.54 -0.11
C GLU A 80 5.17 0.49 -0.57
N ILE A 81 6.06 0.05 0.33
CA ILE A 81 7.15 -0.87 0.02
C ILE A 81 6.70 -2.31 0.24
N SER A 82 6.86 -3.15 -0.78
CA SER A 82 6.63 -4.59 -0.71
C SER A 82 7.81 -5.27 0.00
N CYS A 83 7.57 -5.95 1.11
CA CYS A 83 8.59 -6.68 1.82
C CYS A 83 8.14 -8.11 2.16
N ARG A 84 9.12 -8.96 2.48
CA ARG A 84 8.88 -10.34 2.88
C ARG A 84 8.94 -10.48 4.40
N HIS A 85 7.96 -11.15 4.95
CA HIS A 85 7.97 -11.49 6.37
C HIS A 85 7.46 -12.90 6.62
N ARG A 86 8.14 -13.61 7.52
CA ARG A 86 7.71 -14.92 7.98
C ARG A 86 6.83 -14.76 9.20
N VAL A 87 5.50 -14.88 9.01
CA VAL A 87 4.56 -14.86 10.12
C VAL A 87 4.65 -16.18 10.87
N MET A 88 5.32 -16.17 12.02
CA MET A 88 5.47 -17.35 12.89
C MET A 88 4.14 -17.65 13.60
N GLY A 89 3.91 -18.92 13.88
CA GLY A 89 2.74 -19.40 14.63
C GLY A 89 1.78 -20.25 13.79
N GLY A 90 1.24 -21.30 14.41
CA GLY A 90 0.38 -22.34 13.81
C GLY A 90 1.13 -23.64 13.53
N TYR A 91 0.34 -24.70 13.34
CA TYR A 91 0.84 -26.09 13.18
C TYR A 91 1.42 -26.40 11.79
N SER A 92 1.78 -25.41 10.97
CA SER A 92 2.34 -25.67 9.64
C SER A 92 3.74 -26.26 9.75
N LYS A 93 3.90 -27.52 9.32
CA LYS A 93 5.20 -28.21 9.23
C LYS A 93 6.06 -27.77 8.04
N LYS A 94 5.56 -26.87 7.16
CA LYS A 94 6.26 -26.42 5.96
C LYS A 94 6.73 -24.97 6.12
N PRO A 95 8.04 -24.70 6.28
CA PRO A 95 8.56 -23.33 6.50
C PRO A 95 8.19 -22.32 5.41
N ALA A 96 8.19 -22.73 4.15
CA ALA A 96 7.87 -21.88 3.00
C ALA A 96 6.41 -21.36 2.98
N GLN A 97 5.47 -22.04 3.67
CA GLN A 97 4.07 -21.64 3.69
C GLN A 97 3.76 -20.47 4.66
N ASN A 98 4.74 -20.04 5.46
CA ASN A 98 4.57 -18.97 6.44
C ASN A 98 5.13 -17.64 5.94
N GLU A 99 5.85 -17.61 4.82
CA GLU A 99 6.36 -16.39 4.23
C GLU A 99 5.25 -15.68 3.45
N LYS A 100 5.11 -14.38 3.72
CA LYS A 100 4.12 -13.50 3.10
C LYS A 100 4.80 -12.27 2.54
N VAL A 101 4.30 -11.79 1.40
CA VAL A 101 4.54 -10.41 1.02
C VAL A 101 3.60 -9.56 1.85
N ILE A 102 4.16 -8.65 2.63
CA ILE A 102 3.44 -7.62 3.38
C ILE A 102 3.91 -6.26 2.90
N HIS A 103 3.17 -5.22 3.20
CA HIS A 103 3.49 -3.86 2.77
C HIS A 103 3.77 -2.97 3.96
N VAL A 104 4.76 -2.10 3.80
CA VAL A 104 5.11 -1.06 4.77
C VAL A 104 5.02 0.28 4.09
N LEU A 105 4.21 1.17 4.64
CA LEU A 105 4.10 2.55 4.20
C LEU A 105 5.25 3.35 4.80
N GLY A 106 5.99 4.04 3.96
CA GLY A 106 6.98 5.02 4.37
C GLY A 106 6.42 6.42 4.19
N TYR A 107 6.57 7.28 5.20
CA TYR A 107 6.03 8.63 5.19
C TYR A 107 7.07 9.69 5.56
N GLY A 108 6.98 10.86 4.94
CA GLY A 108 7.72 12.05 5.35
C GLY A 108 9.24 11.97 5.15
N PHE A 109 9.73 11.01 4.39
CA PHE A 109 11.15 10.89 4.09
C PHE A 109 11.62 12.09 3.26
N SER A 110 12.80 12.63 3.60
CA SER A 110 13.38 13.78 2.92
C SER A 110 14.33 13.38 1.79
N ASP A 111 14.99 12.24 1.88
CA ASP A 111 15.93 11.73 0.88
C ASP A 111 15.21 10.86 -0.17
N ILE A 112 14.56 11.54 -1.12
CA ILE A 112 13.82 10.89 -2.21
C ILE A 112 14.77 10.15 -3.17
N GLU A 113 15.98 10.67 -3.41
CA GLU A 113 16.93 10.07 -4.34
C GLU A 113 17.47 8.74 -3.83
N THR A 114 17.86 8.68 -2.55
CA THR A 114 18.26 7.42 -1.91
C THR A 114 17.09 6.46 -1.89
N MET A 115 15.88 6.89 -1.53
CA MET A 115 14.69 6.04 -1.57
C MET A 115 14.48 5.46 -2.98
N HIS A 116 14.48 6.30 -4.01
CA HIS A 116 14.32 5.86 -5.41
C HIS A 116 15.40 4.84 -5.81
N SER A 117 16.67 5.13 -5.52
CA SER A 117 17.78 4.24 -5.84
C SER A 117 17.67 2.87 -5.17
N LYS A 118 17.30 2.83 -3.90
CA LYS A 118 17.13 1.57 -3.15
C LYS A 118 15.91 0.76 -3.61
N LEU A 119 14.86 1.42 -4.09
CA LEU A 119 13.68 0.74 -4.63
C LEU A 119 13.90 0.16 -6.04
N ALA A 120 14.94 0.61 -6.78
CA ALA A 120 15.19 0.18 -8.16
C ALA A 120 15.32 -1.35 -8.30
N ALA A 121 15.96 -2.01 -7.34
CA ALA A 121 16.07 -3.47 -7.34
C ALA A 121 14.71 -4.16 -7.16
N ILE A 122 13.84 -3.62 -6.31
CA ILE A 122 12.49 -4.17 -6.09
C ILE A 122 11.64 -3.97 -7.36
N GLN A 123 11.77 -2.81 -8.02
CA GLN A 123 11.08 -2.53 -9.29
C GLN A 123 11.50 -3.50 -10.40
N ALA A 124 12.80 -3.79 -10.55
CA ALA A 124 13.30 -4.79 -11.49
C ALA A 124 12.73 -6.19 -11.18
N ASN A 125 12.65 -6.55 -9.90
CA ASN A 125 12.04 -7.81 -9.47
C ASN A 125 10.52 -7.85 -9.74
N ARG A 126 9.82 -6.70 -9.70
CA ARG A 126 8.41 -6.62 -10.09
C ARG A 126 8.19 -6.97 -11.56
N GLU A 127 9.02 -6.43 -12.48
CA GLU A 127 8.96 -6.76 -13.90
C GLU A 127 9.14 -8.26 -14.12
N THR A 128 10.25 -8.83 -13.61
CA THR A 128 10.55 -10.27 -13.72
C THR A 128 9.41 -11.13 -13.15
N ARG A 129 8.90 -10.76 -11.99
CA ARG A 129 7.78 -11.45 -11.35
C ARG A 129 6.50 -11.34 -12.17
N GLY A 130 6.18 -10.14 -12.66
CA GLY A 130 5.00 -9.87 -13.47
C GLY A 130 4.99 -10.72 -14.73
N TYR A 131 6.11 -10.77 -15.42
CA TYR A 131 6.31 -11.61 -16.60
C TYR A 131 6.09 -13.10 -16.28
N ALA A 132 6.75 -13.61 -15.24
CA ALA A 132 6.62 -15.02 -14.82
C ALA A 132 5.19 -15.37 -14.38
N MET A 133 4.44 -14.44 -13.79
CA MET A 133 3.02 -14.65 -13.48
C MET A 133 2.17 -14.72 -14.75
N CYS A 134 2.44 -13.87 -15.75
CA CYS A 134 1.77 -13.92 -17.05
C CYS A 134 2.04 -15.23 -17.78
N GLU A 135 3.27 -15.76 -17.75
CA GLU A 135 3.58 -17.09 -18.29
C GLU A 135 2.71 -18.19 -17.65
N ARG A 136 2.54 -18.14 -16.31
CA ARG A 136 1.66 -19.10 -15.61
C ARG A 136 0.19 -18.94 -15.97
N VAL A 137 -0.29 -17.70 -16.17
CA VAL A 137 -1.66 -17.44 -16.65
C VAL A 137 -1.81 -17.98 -18.07
N ALA A 138 -0.89 -17.65 -18.99
CA ALA A 138 -0.90 -18.13 -20.37
C ALA A 138 -0.95 -19.66 -20.43
N SER A 139 -0.08 -20.34 -19.68
CA SER A 139 -0.06 -21.80 -19.59
C SER A 139 -1.35 -22.38 -19.02
N THR A 140 -1.88 -21.81 -17.91
CA THR A 140 -3.07 -22.29 -17.21
C THR A 140 -4.31 -22.22 -18.11
N PHE A 141 -4.46 -21.13 -18.85
CA PHE A 141 -5.63 -20.86 -19.70
C PHE A 141 -5.40 -21.20 -21.19
N LYS A 142 -4.23 -21.76 -21.55
CA LYS A 142 -3.84 -22.13 -22.91
C LYS A 142 -3.97 -20.94 -23.89
N ARG A 143 -3.44 -19.80 -23.49
CA ARG A 143 -3.42 -18.56 -24.29
C ARG A 143 -1.99 -18.24 -24.72
N PRO A 144 -1.80 -17.52 -25.84
CA PRO A 144 -0.49 -17.01 -26.23
C PRO A 144 0.07 -16.06 -25.16
N MET A 145 1.33 -16.28 -24.76
CA MET A 145 1.99 -15.46 -23.72
C MET A 145 2.05 -13.98 -24.12
N ASP A 146 2.38 -13.69 -25.37
CA ASP A 146 2.52 -12.32 -25.87
C ASP A 146 1.21 -11.53 -25.77
N GLU A 147 0.06 -12.17 -26.03
CA GLU A 147 -1.25 -11.54 -25.87
C GLU A 147 -1.51 -11.13 -24.43
N ILE A 148 -1.21 -12.01 -23.47
CA ILE A 148 -1.38 -11.73 -22.05
C ILE A 148 -0.44 -10.61 -21.61
N TRP A 149 0.85 -10.71 -21.95
CA TRP A 149 1.84 -9.73 -21.53
C TRP A 149 1.57 -8.34 -22.11
N GLN A 150 1.27 -8.24 -23.41
CA GLN A 150 0.93 -6.96 -24.05
C GLN A 150 -0.33 -6.34 -23.42
N ALA A 151 -1.37 -7.13 -23.17
CA ALA A 151 -2.56 -6.63 -22.48
C ALA A 151 -2.25 -6.11 -21.07
N VAL A 152 -1.39 -6.80 -20.33
CA VAL A 152 -0.96 -6.38 -18.99
C VAL A 152 -0.13 -5.09 -19.06
N LEU A 153 0.77 -4.96 -20.05
CA LEU A 153 1.53 -3.73 -20.26
C LEU A 153 0.62 -2.53 -20.58
N VAL A 154 -0.44 -2.74 -21.37
CA VAL A 154 -1.44 -1.68 -21.61
C VAL A 154 -2.10 -1.22 -20.30
N GLN A 155 -2.48 -2.15 -19.42
CA GLN A 155 -3.01 -1.79 -18.10
C GLN A 155 -1.98 -1.04 -17.24
N ALA A 156 -0.70 -1.42 -17.32
CA ALA A 156 0.41 -0.78 -16.62
C ALA A 156 0.95 0.48 -17.34
N LYS A 157 0.20 1.04 -18.30
CA LYS A 157 0.58 2.24 -19.07
C LYS A 157 1.94 2.13 -19.76
N GLY A 158 2.31 0.93 -20.21
CA GLY A 158 3.57 0.64 -20.88
C GLY A 158 4.79 0.51 -19.94
N ASN A 159 4.59 0.58 -18.63
CA ASN A 159 5.68 0.44 -17.65
C ASN A 159 5.72 -0.99 -17.07
N PRO A 160 6.69 -1.85 -17.47
CA PRO A 160 6.79 -3.21 -16.97
C PRO A 160 7.11 -3.28 -15.47
N GLN A 161 7.81 -2.28 -14.92
CA GLN A 161 8.15 -2.20 -13.49
C GLN A 161 6.95 -1.85 -12.59
N ALA A 162 5.90 -1.26 -13.17
CA ALA A 162 4.65 -1.01 -12.47
C ALA A 162 3.74 -2.26 -12.43
N VAL A 163 4.06 -3.32 -13.17
CA VAL A 163 3.19 -4.50 -13.26
C VAL A 163 2.97 -5.14 -11.90
N GLY A 164 1.71 -5.14 -11.47
CA GLY A 164 1.23 -5.77 -10.24
C GLY A 164 0.15 -6.81 -10.52
N ARG A 165 -0.21 -7.54 -9.46
CA ARG A 165 -1.30 -8.55 -9.53
C ARG A 165 -2.63 -7.96 -9.97
N THR A 166 -2.88 -6.70 -9.64
CA THR A 166 -4.09 -5.95 -10.01
C THR A 166 -4.22 -5.83 -11.52
N HIS A 167 -3.12 -5.48 -12.22
CA HIS A 167 -3.09 -5.40 -13.69
C HIS A 167 -3.39 -6.76 -14.32
N ILE A 168 -2.74 -7.83 -13.83
CA ILE A 168 -2.95 -9.20 -14.33
C ILE A 168 -4.39 -9.65 -14.07
N ALA A 169 -4.93 -9.41 -12.87
CA ALA A 169 -6.31 -9.75 -12.52
C ALA A 169 -7.33 -9.05 -13.43
N LYS A 170 -7.08 -7.78 -13.73
CA LYS A 170 -7.92 -6.99 -14.64
C LYS A 170 -7.92 -7.59 -16.05
N VAL A 171 -6.74 -7.92 -16.59
CA VAL A 171 -6.63 -8.56 -17.92
C VAL A 171 -7.35 -9.91 -17.93
N MET A 172 -7.18 -10.74 -16.88
CA MET A 172 -7.88 -12.02 -16.79
C MET A 172 -9.40 -11.86 -16.83
N ALA A 173 -9.95 -10.84 -16.15
CA ALA A 173 -11.37 -10.55 -16.15
C ALA A 173 -11.83 -9.98 -17.49
N ASP A 174 -11.12 -9.00 -18.05
CA ASP A 174 -11.46 -8.36 -19.33
C ASP A 174 -11.43 -9.33 -20.52
N GLN A 175 -10.53 -10.32 -20.48
CA GLN A 175 -10.46 -11.37 -21.51
C GLN A 175 -11.39 -12.57 -21.24
N GLY A 176 -12.23 -12.49 -20.19
CA GLY A 176 -13.18 -13.56 -19.85
C GLY A 176 -12.53 -14.87 -19.38
N LEU A 177 -11.26 -14.83 -18.94
CA LEU A 177 -10.57 -15.99 -18.36
C LEU A 177 -11.15 -16.34 -16.99
N VAL A 178 -11.67 -15.35 -16.30
CA VAL A 178 -12.39 -15.46 -15.03
C VAL A 178 -13.59 -14.50 -15.03
N SER A 179 -14.54 -14.68 -14.11
CA SER A 179 -15.76 -13.87 -14.05
C SER A 179 -15.50 -12.41 -13.62
N ASP A 180 -14.51 -12.19 -12.79
CA ASP A 180 -14.21 -10.90 -12.20
C ASP A 180 -12.80 -10.86 -11.56
N VAL A 181 -12.34 -9.68 -11.18
CA VAL A 181 -11.04 -9.44 -10.55
C VAL A 181 -10.88 -10.20 -9.22
N GLN A 182 -11.94 -10.29 -8.41
CA GLN A 182 -11.91 -11.03 -7.14
C GLN A 182 -11.67 -12.53 -7.38
N LYS A 183 -12.28 -13.08 -8.43
CA LYS A 183 -12.08 -14.48 -8.82
C LYS A 183 -10.67 -14.74 -9.34
N ALA A 184 -10.06 -13.78 -10.06
CA ALA A 184 -8.66 -13.86 -10.45
C ALA A 184 -7.75 -14.00 -9.21
N PHE A 185 -7.94 -13.15 -8.19
CA PHE A 185 -7.16 -13.23 -6.97
C PHE A 185 -7.39 -14.54 -6.22
N THR A 186 -8.62 -14.88 -5.88
CA THR A 186 -8.94 -16.03 -5.04
C THR A 186 -8.62 -17.38 -5.69
N GLY A 187 -8.73 -17.46 -7.00
CA GLY A 187 -8.48 -18.68 -7.77
C GLY A 187 -7.02 -18.86 -8.20
N TYR A 188 -6.32 -17.77 -8.57
CA TYR A 188 -5.09 -17.88 -9.36
C TYR A 188 -3.91 -17.05 -8.85
N LEU A 189 -4.12 -15.81 -8.37
CA LEU A 189 -3.05 -14.83 -8.15
C LEU A 189 -2.69 -14.59 -6.68
N ALA A 190 -3.52 -15.04 -5.72
CA ALA A 190 -3.19 -14.96 -4.30
C ALA A 190 -2.07 -15.93 -3.94
N ASP A 191 -1.50 -15.76 -2.75
CA ASP A 191 -0.43 -16.61 -2.23
C ASP A 191 -0.78 -18.11 -2.36
N HIS A 192 0.19 -18.88 -2.84
CA HIS A 192 0.09 -20.33 -3.06
C HIS A 192 -0.93 -20.75 -4.15
N LYS A 193 -1.45 -19.83 -4.95
CA LYS A 193 -2.32 -20.14 -6.09
C LYS A 193 -1.49 -20.44 -7.35
N PRO A 194 -2.09 -21.11 -8.37
CA PRO A 194 -1.34 -21.63 -9.52
C PRO A 194 -0.50 -20.61 -10.27
N CYS A 195 -1.00 -19.37 -10.43
CA CYS A 195 -0.30 -18.33 -11.16
C CYS A 195 0.52 -17.39 -10.26
N TYR A 196 0.58 -17.64 -8.94
CA TYR A 196 1.34 -16.83 -8.01
C TYR A 196 2.85 -17.05 -8.14
N VAL A 197 3.60 -15.96 -8.23
CA VAL A 197 5.06 -15.93 -8.09
C VAL A 197 5.40 -15.02 -6.91
N ALA A 198 6.27 -15.48 -6.01
CA ALA A 198 6.73 -14.66 -4.89
C ALA A 198 7.54 -13.46 -5.39
N LEU A 199 7.38 -12.30 -4.76
CA LEU A 199 8.25 -11.16 -5.00
C LEU A 199 9.54 -11.35 -4.20
N ASP A 200 10.68 -11.21 -4.85
CA ASP A 200 11.95 -11.08 -4.15
C ASP A 200 12.13 -9.61 -3.74
N GLY A 201 12.13 -9.37 -2.45
CA GLY A 201 12.12 -8.02 -1.89
C GLY A 201 12.83 -7.96 -0.53
N LEU A 202 12.82 -6.78 0.08
CA LEU A 202 13.41 -6.54 1.39
C LEU A 202 12.77 -7.40 2.48
N SER A 203 13.53 -7.72 3.53
CA SER A 203 12.92 -8.19 4.78
C SER A 203 12.12 -7.06 5.44
N LEU A 204 11.21 -7.40 6.35
CA LEU A 204 10.45 -6.41 7.13
C LEU A 204 11.39 -5.41 7.81
N LYS A 205 12.46 -5.90 8.45
CA LYS A 205 13.42 -5.05 9.16
C LYS A 205 14.21 -4.14 8.22
N ASP A 206 14.68 -4.67 7.08
CA ASP A 206 15.43 -3.88 6.12
C ASP A 206 14.55 -2.80 5.47
N CYS A 207 13.27 -3.10 5.26
CA CYS A 207 12.30 -2.13 4.78
C CYS A 207 12.11 -0.97 5.77
N ILE A 208 11.91 -1.26 7.06
CA ILE A 208 11.78 -0.24 8.12
C ILE A 208 13.08 0.58 8.22
N ASN A 209 14.24 -0.07 8.22
CA ASN A 209 15.53 0.60 8.26
C ASN A 209 15.72 1.56 7.06
N LEU A 210 15.37 1.12 5.84
CA LEU A 210 15.44 1.97 4.65
C LEU A 210 14.59 3.24 4.81
N ILE A 211 13.36 3.12 5.31
CA ILE A 211 12.48 4.27 5.53
C ILE A 211 13.11 5.24 6.54
N HIS A 212 13.66 4.71 7.62
CA HIS A 212 14.31 5.52 8.66
C HIS A 212 15.62 6.15 8.17
N GLU A 213 16.44 5.43 7.41
CA GLU A 213 17.67 5.96 6.79
C GLU A 213 17.37 7.14 5.85
N CYS A 214 16.22 7.12 5.18
CA CYS A 214 15.76 8.25 4.37
C CYS A 214 15.08 9.37 5.17
N GLY A 215 15.05 9.28 6.51
CA GLY A 215 14.46 10.28 7.41
C GLY A 215 12.95 10.16 7.59
N GLY A 216 12.33 9.07 7.11
CA GLY A 216 10.88 8.84 7.17
C GLY A 216 10.41 8.09 8.40
N LYS A 217 9.10 7.81 8.44
CA LYS A 217 8.40 7.00 9.43
C LYS A 217 7.71 5.82 8.76
N ALA A 218 7.78 4.64 9.41
CA ALA A 218 7.27 3.39 8.89
C ALA A 218 5.89 3.05 9.50
N SER A 219 4.91 2.69 8.67
CA SER A 219 3.60 2.19 9.11
C SER A 219 3.27 0.85 8.45
N LEU A 220 2.79 -0.12 9.22
CA LEU A 220 2.34 -1.41 8.67
C LEU A 220 1.02 -1.22 7.93
N ALA A 221 1.02 -1.45 6.61
CA ALA A 221 -0.16 -1.29 5.77
C ALA A 221 -1.20 -2.41 6.02
N HIS A 222 -2.48 -2.05 6.06
CA HIS A 222 -3.67 -2.92 6.04
C HIS A 222 -3.46 -4.33 6.64
N ALA A 223 -2.92 -4.43 7.86
CA ALA A 223 -2.49 -5.68 8.51
C ALA A 223 -3.57 -6.80 8.53
N THR A 224 -4.83 -6.44 8.48
CA THR A 224 -5.98 -7.34 8.53
C THR A 224 -6.33 -8.00 7.18
N ARG A 225 -5.71 -7.52 6.07
CA ARG A 225 -6.05 -7.98 4.70
C ARG A 225 -5.15 -9.10 4.17
N TYR A 226 -4.16 -9.55 4.92
CA TYR A 226 -3.23 -10.61 4.48
C TYR A 226 -3.77 -12.03 4.58
N ASN A 227 -5.07 -12.21 4.77
CA ASN A 227 -5.70 -13.52 4.98
C ASN A 227 -5.03 -14.32 6.10
N LEU A 228 -4.83 -13.66 7.23
CA LEU A 228 -4.25 -14.21 8.45
C LEU A 228 -5.33 -14.39 9.52
N THR A 229 -5.15 -15.38 10.41
CA THR A 229 -5.97 -15.47 11.62
C THR A 229 -5.69 -14.29 12.56
N ALA A 230 -6.64 -13.93 13.43
CA ALA A 230 -6.47 -12.84 14.38
C ALA A 230 -5.16 -12.95 15.21
N ASN A 231 -4.79 -14.17 15.62
CA ASN A 231 -3.53 -14.39 16.34
C ASN A 231 -2.29 -14.09 15.49
N LYS A 232 -2.33 -14.41 14.19
CA LYS A 232 -1.25 -14.11 13.25
C LYS A 232 -1.18 -12.61 12.92
N VAL A 233 -2.33 -11.92 12.86
CA VAL A 233 -2.36 -10.45 12.72
C VAL A 233 -1.71 -9.78 13.93
N ARG A 234 -2.07 -10.19 15.16
CA ARG A 234 -1.41 -9.69 16.39
C ARG A 234 0.10 -9.91 16.34
N LYS A 235 0.51 -11.13 15.96
CA LYS A 235 1.94 -11.45 15.84
C LYS A 235 2.66 -10.60 14.80
N LEU A 236 2.04 -10.37 13.64
CA LEU A 236 2.59 -9.51 12.60
C LEU A 236 2.80 -8.07 13.09
N ILE A 237 1.82 -7.50 13.81
CA ILE A 237 1.94 -6.16 14.39
C ILE A 237 3.05 -6.14 15.46
N ALA A 238 3.13 -7.15 16.32
CA ALA A 238 4.18 -7.27 17.32
C ALA A 238 5.58 -7.42 16.70
N ASP A 239 5.73 -8.20 15.62
CA ASP A 239 6.98 -8.35 14.89
C ASP A 239 7.39 -7.02 14.22
N PHE A 240 6.43 -6.29 13.67
CA PHE A 240 6.64 -4.97 13.08
C PHE A 240 7.13 -3.97 14.14
N ALA A 241 6.45 -3.89 15.29
CA ALA A 241 6.87 -3.05 16.41
C ALA A 241 8.29 -3.39 16.90
N SER A 242 8.57 -4.69 17.09
CA SER A 242 9.89 -5.17 17.54
C SER A 242 11.00 -4.89 16.52
N SER A 243 10.65 -4.72 15.24
CA SER A 243 11.57 -4.35 14.16
C SER A 243 11.80 -2.83 14.08
N GLY A 244 11.15 -2.03 14.91
CA GLY A 244 11.28 -0.57 14.97
C GLY A 244 10.22 0.18 14.18
N GLY A 245 9.09 -0.44 13.83
CA GLY A 245 7.99 0.23 13.16
C GLY A 245 7.33 1.31 14.03
N ASP A 246 6.84 2.39 13.40
CA ASP A 246 6.33 3.57 14.11
C ASP A 246 4.80 3.56 14.25
N ALA A 247 4.07 3.01 13.27
CA ALA A 247 2.60 3.06 13.24
C ALA A 247 1.98 1.82 12.59
N VAL A 248 0.67 1.67 12.76
CA VAL A 248 -0.14 0.66 12.05
C VAL A 248 -1.31 1.36 11.36
N GLU A 249 -1.56 1.00 10.11
CA GLU A 249 -2.74 1.45 9.40
C GLU A 249 -3.99 0.80 9.99
N LEU A 250 -4.96 1.64 10.36
CA LEU A 250 -6.20 1.20 10.97
C LEU A 250 -7.05 0.39 9.97
N PRO A 251 -7.75 -0.65 10.43
CA PRO A 251 -8.70 -1.38 9.60
C PRO A 251 -9.73 -0.45 8.98
N ALA A 252 -10.11 -0.72 7.71
CA ALA A 252 -11.09 0.07 7.01
C ALA A 252 -12.44 0.11 7.74
N SER A 253 -13.20 1.20 7.58
CA SER A 253 -14.46 1.44 8.32
C SER A 253 -15.52 0.36 8.10
N ASN A 254 -15.43 -0.42 7.01
CA ASN A 254 -16.33 -1.53 6.70
C ASN A 254 -15.87 -2.89 7.26
N GLU A 255 -14.72 -2.95 7.94
CA GLU A 255 -14.27 -4.16 8.62
C GLU A 255 -15.01 -4.36 9.96
N PRO A 256 -15.14 -5.61 10.45
CA PRO A 256 -15.84 -5.88 11.70
C PRO A 256 -15.28 -5.10 12.90
N THR A 257 -16.13 -4.58 13.75
CA THR A 257 -15.73 -3.84 14.97
C THR A 257 -14.80 -4.67 15.88
N SER A 258 -15.00 -5.99 15.93
CA SER A 258 -14.12 -6.90 16.68
C SER A 258 -12.68 -6.91 16.13
N THR A 259 -12.51 -6.78 14.82
CA THR A 259 -11.21 -6.65 14.17
C THR A 259 -10.55 -5.34 14.57
N ARG A 260 -11.31 -4.23 14.53
CA ARG A 260 -10.82 -2.93 14.96
C ARG A 260 -10.38 -2.94 16.42
N HIS A 261 -11.20 -3.44 17.35
CA HIS A 261 -10.84 -3.55 18.76
C HIS A 261 -9.60 -4.42 19.00
N MET A 262 -9.44 -5.48 18.21
CA MET A 262 -8.25 -6.33 18.31
C MET A 262 -6.99 -5.55 17.90
N VAL A 263 -7.03 -4.82 16.81
CA VAL A 263 -5.90 -4.00 16.31
C VAL A 263 -5.59 -2.88 17.30
N ASP A 264 -6.61 -2.13 17.78
CA ASP A 264 -6.43 -1.05 18.76
C ASP A 264 -5.73 -1.52 20.03
N ARG A 265 -6.07 -2.73 20.52
CA ARG A 265 -5.41 -3.32 21.69
C ARG A 265 -3.93 -3.54 21.47
N VAL A 266 -3.55 -4.12 20.32
CA VAL A 266 -2.14 -4.41 19.99
C VAL A 266 -1.35 -3.12 19.76
N ILE A 267 -1.95 -2.13 19.11
CA ILE A 267 -1.36 -0.79 18.95
C ILE A 267 -1.03 -0.20 20.31
N LYS A 268 -1.98 -0.26 21.26
CA LYS A 268 -1.78 0.24 22.64
C LYS A 268 -0.71 -0.57 23.41
N GLU A 269 -0.71 -1.90 23.28
CA GLU A 269 0.27 -2.80 23.91
C GLU A 269 1.71 -2.51 23.47
N HIS A 270 1.90 -2.04 22.23
CA HIS A 270 3.21 -1.75 21.63
C HIS A 270 3.50 -0.24 21.51
N GLU A 271 2.66 0.63 22.05
CA GLU A 271 2.80 2.10 22.00
C GLU A 271 2.99 2.66 20.58
N LEU A 272 2.37 2.00 19.57
CA LEU A 272 2.42 2.41 18.19
C LEU A 272 1.46 3.58 17.93
N LYS A 273 1.85 4.44 16.97
CA LYS A 273 0.93 5.41 16.37
C LYS A 273 -0.01 4.72 15.38
N VAL A 274 -0.93 5.49 14.81
CA VAL A 274 -1.83 5.02 13.77
C VAL A 274 -1.63 5.78 12.47
N SER A 275 -1.80 5.10 11.33
CA SER A 275 -2.08 5.75 10.05
C SER A 275 -3.50 5.41 9.58
N ILE A 276 -4.03 6.22 8.68
CA ILE A 276 -5.33 6.04 8.06
C ILE A 276 -5.21 6.26 6.56
N GLY A 277 -5.83 5.42 5.75
CA GLY A 277 -5.81 5.55 4.31
C GLY A 277 -6.98 4.85 3.65
N SER A 278 -7.35 5.33 2.48
CA SER A 278 -8.40 4.74 1.66
C SER A 278 -7.91 3.52 0.89
N ASP A 279 -6.61 3.46 0.63
CA ASP A 279 -6.00 2.50 -0.27
C ASP A 279 -6.68 2.56 -1.66
N PHE A 280 -6.87 3.79 -2.14
CA PHE A 280 -7.55 4.09 -3.39
C PHE A 280 -6.70 3.68 -4.60
N HIS A 281 -7.32 2.92 -5.53
CA HIS A 281 -6.71 2.47 -6.77
C HIS A 281 -7.50 2.91 -8.01
N GLY A 282 -8.50 3.79 -7.82
CA GLY A 282 -9.34 4.25 -8.91
C GLY A 282 -10.41 3.25 -9.34
N SER A 283 -10.66 3.15 -10.65
CA SER A 283 -11.79 2.38 -11.20
C SER A 283 -11.67 0.86 -11.03
N THR A 284 -10.49 0.33 -10.75
CA THR A 284 -10.28 -1.11 -10.48
C THR A 284 -10.83 -1.53 -9.13
N MET A 285 -10.94 -0.59 -8.17
CA MET A 285 -11.48 -0.81 -6.83
C MET A 285 -12.50 0.29 -6.47
N PRO A 286 -13.69 0.32 -7.10
CA PRO A 286 -14.65 1.43 -6.96
C PRO A 286 -15.22 1.58 -5.54
N TRP A 287 -15.08 0.56 -4.70
CA TRP A 287 -15.45 0.60 -3.28
C TRP A 287 -14.42 1.33 -2.39
N ARG A 288 -13.23 1.66 -2.92
CA ARG A 288 -12.21 2.47 -2.26
C ARG A 288 -12.40 3.93 -2.68
N VAL A 289 -12.68 4.79 -1.74
CA VAL A 289 -12.98 6.20 -2.01
C VAL A 289 -11.99 7.08 -1.27
N LEU A 290 -11.36 8.02 -1.97
CA LEU A 290 -10.48 9.02 -1.36
C LEU A 290 -11.19 9.74 -0.19
N GLY A 291 -10.50 9.86 0.94
CA GLY A 291 -11.05 10.38 2.19
C GLY A 291 -11.98 9.41 2.94
N GLY A 292 -12.28 8.24 2.38
CA GLY A 292 -13.07 7.19 3.02
C GLY A 292 -12.29 6.40 4.06
N VAL A 293 -11.79 7.07 5.09
CA VAL A 293 -10.87 6.54 6.09
C VAL A 293 -11.54 6.25 7.44
N PRO A 294 -10.99 5.32 8.25
CA PRO A 294 -11.52 5.02 9.59
C PRO A 294 -11.30 6.18 10.55
N LYS A 295 -12.19 6.32 11.55
CA LYS A 295 -12.04 7.30 12.63
C LYS A 295 -11.03 6.84 13.68
N LEU A 296 -10.25 7.76 14.22
CA LEU A 296 -9.43 7.51 15.40
C LEU A 296 -10.32 7.33 16.63
N HIS A 297 -9.91 6.42 17.51
CA HIS A 297 -10.47 6.33 18.84
C HIS A 297 -9.71 7.24 19.81
N GLU A 298 -10.35 7.56 20.94
CA GLU A 298 -9.74 8.39 21.98
C GLU A 298 -8.38 7.82 22.42
N GLY A 299 -7.39 8.70 22.52
CA GLY A 299 -6.01 8.34 22.90
C GLY A 299 -5.14 7.80 21.77
N GLN A 300 -5.65 7.64 20.54
CA GLN A 300 -4.82 7.33 19.39
C GLN A 300 -4.16 8.59 18.82
N VAL A 301 -2.89 8.48 18.48
CA VAL A 301 -2.08 9.55 17.88
C VAL A 301 -1.80 9.22 16.43
N GLY A 302 -2.13 10.12 15.52
CA GLY A 302 -1.85 9.98 14.11
C GLY A 302 -0.36 10.13 13.80
N ILE A 303 0.18 9.28 12.89
CA ILE A 303 1.60 9.36 12.50
C ILE A 303 1.94 10.72 11.88
N TRP A 304 1.00 11.34 11.17
CA TRP A 304 1.15 12.66 10.55
C TRP A 304 1.47 13.78 11.54
N GLU A 305 1.13 13.63 12.81
CA GLU A 305 1.47 14.59 13.88
C GLU A 305 2.99 14.63 14.19
N THR A 306 3.74 13.66 13.65
CA THR A 306 5.19 13.53 13.87
C THR A 306 6.02 13.72 12.60
N LEU A 307 5.37 14.06 11.48
CA LEU A 307 6.03 14.26 10.17
C LEU A 307 6.34 15.73 9.88
N VAL A 308 6.44 16.52 10.92
CA VAL A 308 6.61 17.97 10.89
C VAL A 308 7.98 18.33 11.43
#